data_74c2dc917fb373d3526160d5f2d614fc
#
_entry.id   74c2dc917fb373d3526160d5f2d614fc
#
_cell.length_a   1.000
_cell.length_b   1.000
_cell.length_c   1.000
_cell.angle_alpha   90.00
_cell.angle_beta   90.00
_cell.angle_gamma   90.00
#
_symmetry.space_group_name_H-M   'P 1'
#
loop_
_entity.id
_entity.type
_entity.pdbx_description
1 polymer ?
#
loop_
_entity_poly.entity_id
_entity_poly.type
_entity_poly.pdbx_seq_one_letter_code
_entity_poly.pdbx_strand_id
1 'polypeptide(L)'
;AKKNSGKWANAPEYGLAKKGVLCLQDHGYPASFRNIKIKELPRKTKEVTLFNGTDLKGWEAYGTEKWYVEDGLLICESGPDKKYGYLATRDYYDDFDLTVEFKQEADGNSGVFIRSFVEEGVKVNGWQVEVAPKGHDTGGIYESYGRGWLVQIPDEKENILKEGDWNTMRIKVQGDNVQTWLNGQEMVNLNDEKIGAGKGRIALQIHDGGGTVSYTHLTL
;
A
#
# COMPACT_ATOMS: atom_id res chain seq x y z
N ALA A 1 11.23 -7.51 -20.79
CA ALA A 1 10.84 -6.42 -21.68
C ALA A 1 11.24 -6.79 -23.12
N LYS A 2 10.34 -6.62 -24.13
CA LYS A 2 10.70 -6.78 -25.54
C LYS A 2 11.65 -5.66 -25.92
N LYS A 3 12.79 -6.03 -26.50
CA LYS A 3 13.77 -5.07 -26.98
C LYS A 3 13.17 -4.31 -28.17
N ASN A 4 13.22 -2.99 -28.14
CA ASN A 4 12.80 -2.17 -29.28
C ASN A 4 13.61 -2.53 -30.53
N SER A 5 12.99 -2.47 -31.70
CA SER A 5 13.62 -2.85 -32.96
C SER A 5 13.30 -1.82 -34.07
N GLY A 6 14.03 -1.89 -35.18
CA GLY A 6 13.87 -0.98 -36.31
C GLY A 6 14.19 0.48 -35.94
N LYS A 7 13.42 1.44 -36.53
CA LYS A 7 13.63 2.88 -36.33
C LYS A 7 13.47 3.34 -34.86
N TRP A 8 12.91 2.50 -33.99
CA TRP A 8 12.67 2.80 -32.58
C TRP A 8 13.70 2.14 -31.64
N ALA A 9 14.73 1.51 -32.16
CA ALA A 9 15.74 0.80 -31.38
C ALA A 9 16.42 1.70 -30.33
N ASN A 10 16.55 2.99 -30.63
CA ASN A 10 17.21 3.99 -29.76
C ASN A 10 16.19 4.86 -28.97
N ALA A 11 14.91 4.45 -28.90
CA ALA A 11 13.88 5.14 -28.13
C ALA A 11 13.52 4.31 -26.89
N PRO A 12 14.26 4.42 -25.77
CA PRO A 12 14.11 3.56 -24.59
C PRO A 12 12.72 3.65 -23.96
N GLU A 13 12.06 4.81 -24.08
CA GLU A 13 10.71 5.05 -23.53
C GLU A 13 9.58 4.64 -24.49
N TYR A 14 9.90 4.20 -25.72
CA TYR A 14 8.88 3.88 -26.73
C TYR A 14 8.05 2.65 -26.30
N GLY A 15 6.74 2.85 -26.22
CA GLY A 15 5.80 1.82 -25.81
C GLY A 15 5.78 1.51 -24.31
N LEU A 16 6.47 2.27 -23.48
CA LEU A 16 6.51 2.09 -22.01
C LEU A 16 5.55 3.03 -21.27
N ALA A 17 4.98 4.02 -21.94
CA ALA A 17 4.02 4.94 -21.30
C ALA A 17 2.78 4.18 -20.83
N LYS A 18 2.44 4.36 -19.54
CA LYS A 18 1.28 3.72 -18.90
C LYS A 18 -0.05 4.38 -19.32
N LYS A 19 -0.01 5.65 -19.69
CA LYS A 19 -1.14 6.45 -20.16
C LYS A 19 -0.74 7.20 -21.44
N GLY A 20 -1.68 7.42 -22.33
CA GLY A 20 -1.44 8.16 -23.55
C GLY A 20 -2.74 8.44 -24.32
N VAL A 21 -2.64 9.17 -25.39
CA VAL A 21 -3.77 9.43 -26.28
C VAL A 21 -3.85 8.36 -27.36
N LEU A 22 -5.06 8.06 -27.81
CA LEU A 22 -5.29 7.28 -29.01
C LEU A 22 -5.21 8.22 -30.22
N CYS A 23 -4.24 7.99 -31.09
CA CYS A 23 -4.06 8.79 -32.32
C CYS A 23 -4.47 7.98 -33.54
N LEU A 24 -5.20 8.62 -34.45
CA LEU A 24 -5.45 8.13 -35.79
C LEU A 24 -4.50 8.83 -36.74
N GLN A 25 -3.92 8.10 -37.65
CA GLN A 25 -2.95 8.64 -38.64
C GLN A 25 -3.45 8.38 -40.07
N ASP A 26 -3.29 9.37 -40.94
CA ASP A 26 -3.25 9.18 -42.37
C ASP A 26 -1.80 9.23 -42.88
N HIS A 27 -1.57 8.78 -44.08
CA HIS A 27 -0.25 8.73 -44.70
C HIS A 27 -0.28 9.35 -46.14
N GLY A 28 -0.97 10.47 -46.27
CA GLY A 28 -1.02 11.26 -47.51
C GLY A 28 -2.14 10.90 -48.49
N TYR A 29 -3.06 10.04 -48.07
CA TYR A 29 -4.29 9.71 -48.82
C TYR A 29 -5.52 9.86 -47.93
N PRO A 30 -6.71 10.23 -48.47
CA PRO A 30 -7.91 10.33 -47.64
C PRO A 30 -8.19 9.03 -46.92
N ALA A 31 -8.27 9.11 -45.58
CA ALA A 31 -8.64 8.01 -44.71
C ALA A 31 -9.93 8.35 -43.94
N SER A 32 -10.88 7.44 -43.93
CA SER A 32 -12.14 7.61 -43.22
C SER A 32 -12.26 6.59 -42.12
N PHE A 33 -12.57 7.07 -40.90
CA PHE A 33 -12.75 6.24 -39.71
C PHE A 33 -14.20 6.31 -39.27
N ARG A 34 -14.71 5.19 -38.78
CA ARG A 34 -16.12 5.09 -38.40
C ARG A 34 -16.30 4.03 -37.31
N ASN A 35 -17.22 4.28 -36.37
CA ASN A 35 -17.57 3.36 -35.29
C ASN A 35 -16.37 2.93 -34.43
N ILE A 36 -15.46 3.86 -34.15
CA ILE A 36 -14.32 3.60 -33.28
C ILE A 36 -14.84 3.28 -31.90
N LYS A 37 -14.48 2.10 -31.37
CA LYS A 37 -14.85 1.65 -30.04
C LYS A 37 -13.59 1.30 -29.27
N ILE A 38 -13.52 1.70 -28.02
CA ILE A 38 -12.50 1.29 -27.06
C ILE A 38 -13.13 0.41 -26.00
N LYS A 39 -12.45 -0.67 -25.65
CA LYS A 39 -12.79 -1.50 -24.50
C LYS A 39 -11.57 -1.58 -23.62
N GLU A 40 -11.73 -1.08 -22.42
CA GLU A 40 -10.71 -1.28 -21.39
C GLU A 40 -10.70 -2.76 -20.99
N LEU A 41 -9.54 -3.39 -21.10
CA LEU A 41 -9.37 -4.78 -20.69
C LEU A 41 -9.01 -4.81 -19.20
N PRO A 42 -9.63 -5.69 -18.40
CA PRO A 42 -9.22 -5.86 -17.01
C PRO A 42 -7.72 -6.18 -16.96
N ARG A 43 -6.98 -5.49 -16.11
CA ARG A 43 -5.58 -5.81 -15.84
C ARG A 43 -5.53 -7.25 -15.33
N LYS A 44 -4.61 -8.07 -15.85
CA LYS A 44 -4.31 -9.37 -15.23
C LYS A 44 -3.68 -9.06 -13.87
N THR A 45 -4.46 -9.20 -12.83
CA THR A 45 -3.95 -9.18 -11.46
C THR A 45 -3.14 -10.46 -11.26
N LYS A 46 -1.92 -10.32 -10.78
CA LYS A 46 -1.11 -11.44 -10.30
C LYS A 46 -1.20 -11.38 -8.79
N GLU A 47 -1.72 -12.44 -8.20
CA GLU A 47 -1.66 -12.62 -6.76
C GLU A 47 -0.21 -12.75 -6.32
N VAL A 48 0.19 -11.96 -5.33
CA VAL A 48 1.55 -11.94 -4.78
C VAL A 48 1.45 -12.03 -3.27
N THR A 49 1.93 -13.11 -2.70
CA THR A 49 2.09 -13.25 -1.26
C THR A 49 3.31 -12.47 -0.81
N LEU A 50 3.11 -11.43 0.00
CA LEU A 50 4.18 -10.57 0.52
C LEU A 50 4.91 -11.19 1.71
N PHE A 51 4.21 -12.02 2.49
CA PHE A 51 4.76 -12.71 3.64
C PHE A 51 4.56 -14.23 3.50
N ASN A 52 5.64 -14.97 3.57
CA ASN A 52 5.67 -16.43 3.30
C ASN A 52 5.42 -17.29 4.56
N GLY A 53 5.21 -16.68 5.73
CA GLY A 53 5.01 -17.37 7.01
C GLY A 53 6.28 -17.95 7.65
N THR A 54 7.46 -17.79 7.04
CA THR A 54 8.69 -18.45 7.51
C THR A 54 9.85 -17.51 7.79
N ASP A 55 9.98 -16.45 6.99
CA ASP A 55 11.08 -15.47 7.12
C ASP A 55 10.68 -14.09 6.61
N LEU A 56 11.58 -13.11 6.78
CA LEU A 56 11.43 -11.73 6.32
C LEU A 56 12.03 -11.50 4.92
N LYS A 57 12.16 -12.54 4.11
CA LYS A 57 12.66 -12.39 2.74
C LYS A 57 11.76 -11.47 1.93
N GLY A 58 12.36 -10.50 1.26
CA GLY A 58 11.61 -9.47 0.51
C GLY A 58 11.30 -8.23 1.34
N TRP A 59 11.65 -8.22 2.61
CA TRP A 59 11.48 -7.11 3.53
C TRP A 59 12.81 -6.52 4.00
N GLU A 60 12.74 -5.32 4.55
CA GLU A 60 13.87 -4.57 5.09
C GLU A 60 13.41 -3.79 6.32
N ALA A 61 14.06 -4.03 7.47
CA ALA A 61 13.72 -3.39 8.73
C ALA A 61 14.49 -2.08 8.92
N TYR A 62 13.81 -1.11 9.54
CA TYR A 62 14.33 0.22 9.90
C TYR A 62 13.94 0.54 11.33
N GLY A 63 14.90 1.04 12.11
CA GLY A 63 14.73 1.31 13.53
C GLY A 63 15.33 0.24 14.40
N THR A 64 15.06 0.32 15.69
CA THR A 64 15.56 -0.60 16.73
C THR A 64 14.51 -1.61 17.17
N GLU A 65 13.30 -1.48 16.64
CA GLU A 65 12.14 -2.30 16.91
C GLU A 65 12.37 -3.72 16.39
N LYS A 66 11.77 -4.66 17.09
CA LYS A 66 11.97 -6.07 16.82
C LYS A 66 10.91 -6.56 15.84
N TRP A 67 11.38 -7.04 14.69
CA TRP A 67 10.59 -7.71 13.66
C TRP A 67 11.06 -9.16 13.54
N TYR A 68 10.16 -10.11 13.73
CA TYR A 68 10.50 -11.53 13.65
C TYR A 68 9.32 -12.39 13.21
N VAL A 69 9.60 -13.65 12.91
CA VAL A 69 8.59 -14.63 12.54
C VAL A 69 8.54 -15.71 13.61
N GLU A 70 7.36 -15.98 14.14
CA GLU A 70 7.08 -17.06 15.09
C GLU A 70 5.72 -17.68 14.78
N ASP A 71 5.63 -18.99 14.76
CA ASP A 71 4.42 -19.77 14.48
C ASP A 71 3.66 -19.34 13.20
N GLY A 72 4.40 -18.94 12.16
CA GLY A 72 3.81 -18.48 10.90
C GLY A 72 3.32 -17.03 10.91
N LEU A 73 3.52 -16.31 12.00
CA LEU A 73 3.13 -14.92 12.19
C LEU A 73 4.32 -13.98 12.02
N LEU A 74 4.10 -12.84 11.39
CA LEU A 74 5.01 -11.71 11.41
C LEU A 74 4.69 -10.86 12.63
N ILE A 75 5.62 -10.73 13.55
CA ILE A 75 5.41 -10.05 14.82
C ILE A 75 6.31 -8.81 14.87
N CYS A 76 5.74 -7.69 15.32
CA CYS A 76 6.49 -6.52 15.69
C CYS A 76 6.29 -6.18 17.17
N GLU A 77 7.39 -5.84 17.83
CA GLU A 77 7.43 -5.39 19.21
C GLU A 77 8.21 -4.08 19.30
N SER A 78 7.75 -3.19 20.19
CA SER A 78 8.49 -1.98 20.50
C SER A 78 9.91 -2.30 20.98
N GLY A 79 10.88 -1.59 20.41
CA GLY A 79 12.27 -1.68 20.79
C GLY A 79 12.58 -1.04 22.16
N PRO A 80 13.82 -1.18 22.64
CA PRO A 80 14.22 -0.68 23.95
C PRO A 80 14.22 0.85 24.03
N ASP A 81 14.37 1.55 22.92
CA ASP A 81 14.32 3.01 22.83
C ASP A 81 12.91 3.56 22.63
N LYS A 82 11.91 2.66 22.44
CA LYS A 82 10.49 2.98 22.24
C LYS A 82 10.25 4.04 21.16
N LYS A 83 11.02 4.01 20.08
CA LYS A 83 10.85 4.90 18.92
C LYS A 83 9.97 4.24 17.85
N TYR A 84 9.86 4.90 16.73
CA TYR A 84 9.21 4.34 15.54
C TYR A 84 10.09 3.31 14.87
N GLY A 85 9.49 2.20 14.44
CA GLY A 85 10.14 1.22 13.59
C GLY A 85 9.30 0.84 12.39
N TYR A 86 9.95 0.40 11.34
CA TYR A 86 9.29 0.05 10.10
C TYR A 86 9.87 -1.21 9.49
N LEU A 87 8.98 -1.98 8.85
CA LEU A 87 9.36 -3.11 8.00
C LEU A 87 8.80 -2.85 6.61
N ALA A 88 9.64 -2.56 5.63
CA ALA A 88 9.22 -2.17 4.29
C ALA A 88 9.54 -3.25 3.26
N THR A 89 8.65 -3.46 2.28
CA THR A 89 8.93 -4.33 1.13
C THR A 89 10.13 -3.83 0.34
N ARG A 90 10.94 -4.72 -0.24
CA ARG A 90 12.03 -4.33 -1.16
C ARG A 90 11.49 -3.89 -2.52
N ASP A 91 10.36 -4.45 -2.93
CA ASP A 91 9.68 -4.11 -4.17
C ASP A 91 8.80 -2.88 -4.03
N TYR A 92 8.52 -2.23 -5.17
CA TYR A 92 7.70 -1.03 -5.28
C TYR A 92 6.38 -1.36 -5.96
N TYR A 93 5.30 -0.78 -5.45
CA TYR A 93 3.94 -1.01 -5.92
C TYR A 93 3.27 0.30 -6.32
N ASP A 94 2.54 0.27 -7.45
CA ASP A 94 1.71 1.39 -7.92
C ASP A 94 0.25 1.19 -7.50
N ASP A 95 -0.50 0.48 -8.35
CA ASP A 95 -1.88 0.08 -8.09
C ASP A 95 -1.89 -1.34 -7.52
N PHE A 96 -2.65 -1.55 -6.47
CA PHE A 96 -2.77 -2.86 -5.83
C PHE A 96 -4.07 -3.00 -5.04
N ASP A 97 -4.38 -4.21 -4.64
CA ASP A 97 -5.49 -4.58 -3.77
C ASP A 97 -4.93 -5.51 -2.70
N LEU A 98 -4.51 -4.92 -1.58
CA LEU A 98 -3.83 -5.61 -0.48
C LEU A 98 -4.84 -6.09 0.55
N THR A 99 -4.73 -7.35 0.94
CA THR A 99 -5.38 -7.88 2.14
C THR A 99 -4.30 -8.22 3.16
N VAL A 100 -4.53 -7.82 4.41
CA VAL A 100 -3.67 -8.12 5.55
C VAL A 100 -4.54 -8.49 6.75
N GLU A 101 -4.18 -9.54 7.45
CA GLU A 101 -4.75 -9.86 8.74
C GLU A 101 -3.81 -9.38 9.85
N PHE A 102 -4.37 -8.73 10.87
CA PHE A 102 -3.63 -8.22 12.01
C PHE A 102 -4.33 -8.51 13.32
N LYS A 103 -3.53 -8.59 14.38
CA LYS A 103 -4.00 -8.71 15.75
C LYS A 103 -3.15 -7.80 16.63
N GLN A 104 -3.81 -6.90 17.33
CA GLN A 104 -3.17 -6.01 18.29
C GLN A 104 -3.24 -6.64 19.67
N GLU A 105 -2.13 -6.60 20.41
CA GLU A 105 -2.09 -6.98 21.82
C GLU A 105 -2.15 -5.71 22.66
N ALA A 106 -3.08 -5.66 23.62
CA ALA A 106 -3.33 -4.52 24.49
C ALA A 106 -3.53 -3.21 23.71
N ASP A 107 -2.61 -2.26 23.87
CA ASP A 107 -2.60 -0.95 23.23
C ASP A 107 -1.73 -0.89 21.95
N GLY A 108 -1.53 -2.04 21.31
CA GLY A 108 -0.69 -2.16 20.11
C GLY A 108 -1.09 -1.14 19.04
N ASN A 109 -0.16 -0.26 18.67
CA ASN A 109 -0.35 0.76 17.65
C ASN A 109 0.64 0.56 16.51
N SER A 110 0.11 0.49 15.31
CA SER A 110 0.82 0.19 14.09
C SER A 110 0.20 0.91 12.89
N GLY A 111 0.57 0.54 11.68
CA GLY A 111 -0.02 1.06 10.45
C GLY A 111 0.54 0.38 9.22
N VAL A 112 -0.23 0.44 8.15
CA VAL A 112 0.16 -0.06 6.84
C VAL A 112 0.41 1.12 5.92
N PHE A 113 1.66 1.37 5.60
CA PHE A 113 2.06 2.44 4.67
C PHE A 113 1.91 2.00 3.23
N ILE A 114 1.39 2.88 2.41
CA ILE A 114 1.22 2.71 0.97
C ILE A 114 2.04 3.77 0.22
N ARG A 115 2.58 3.40 -0.95
CA ARG A 115 3.39 4.29 -1.80
C ARG A 115 4.46 5.04 -1.03
N SER A 116 5.03 4.36 -0.04
CA SER A 116 5.99 4.93 0.90
C SER A 116 7.42 4.84 0.40
N PHE A 117 8.25 5.68 0.96
CA PHE A 117 9.71 5.61 0.81
C PHE A 117 10.39 5.97 2.13
N VAL A 118 11.53 5.35 2.35
CA VAL A 118 12.34 5.57 3.55
C VAL A 118 13.43 6.57 3.20
N GLU A 119 13.48 7.66 3.96
CA GLU A 119 14.59 8.61 3.96
C GLU A 119 15.66 8.18 4.97
N GLU A 120 16.70 8.98 5.14
CA GLU A 120 17.79 8.69 6.09
C GLU A 120 17.26 8.33 7.49
N GLY A 121 17.78 7.23 8.05
CA GLY A 121 17.38 6.72 9.36
C GLY A 121 16.06 5.97 9.33
N VAL A 122 15.10 6.40 10.15
CA VAL A 122 13.77 5.78 10.34
C VAL A 122 12.62 6.70 9.94
N LYS A 123 12.85 7.60 9.00
CA LYS A 123 11.82 8.49 8.49
C LYS A 123 11.14 7.84 7.28
N VAL A 124 9.88 7.45 7.44
CA VAL A 124 9.06 6.91 6.36
C VAL A 124 8.04 7.94 5.93
N ASN A 125 8.16 8.40 4.68
CA ASN A 125 7.19 9.26 4.03
C ASN A 125 6.19 8.42 3.25
N GLY A 126 4.97 8.90 3.09
CA GLY A 126 3.89 8.22 2.40
C GLY A 126 2.59 8.32 3.17
N TRP A 127 1.67 7.46 2.84
CA TRP A 127 0.34 7.46 3.43
C TRP A 127 0.14 6.20 4.25
N GLN A 128 -0.19 6.40 5.51
CA GLN A 128 -0.47 5.34 6.48
C GLN A 128 -1.97 5.06 6.51
N VAL A 129 -2.34 3.80 6.34
CA VAL A 129 -3.62 3.28 6.78
C VAL A 129 -3.44 2.85 8.23
N GLU A 130 -4.17 3.50 9.12
CA GLU A 130 -3.99 3.35 10.58
C GLU A 130 -4.40 1.96 11.07
N VAL A 131 -3.64 1.43 12.02
CA VAL A 131 -3.92 0.22 12.79
C VAL A 131 -3.65 0.54 14.26
N ALA A 132 -4.67 0.97 14.97
CA ALA A 132 -4.57 1.48 16.33
C ALA A 132 -5.68 0.90 17.22
N PRO A 133 -5.60 1.04 18.55
CA PRO A 133 -6.70 0.71 19.45
C PRO A 133 -7.98 1.47 19.07
N LYS A 134 -9.12 0.97 19.50
CA LYS A 134 -10.42 1.59 19.25
C LYS A 134 -10.44 3.05 19.73
N GLY A 135 -11.02 3.94 18.90
CA GLY A 135 -11.03 5.39 19.12
C GLY A 135 -9.78 6.11 18.60
N HIS A 136 -8.94 5.42 17.82
CA HIS A 136 -7.71 5.97 17.26
C HIS A 136 -7.62 5.79 15.74
N ASP A 137 -8.76 5.83 15.05
CA ASP A 137 -8.87 5.97 13.60
C ASP A 137 -8.42 4.74 12.76
N THR A 138 -8.56 3.50 13.27
CA THR A 138 -8.21 2.29 12.50
C THR A 138 -8.92 2.25 11.15
N GLY A 139 -8.14 2.18 10.08
CA GLY A 139 -8.60 2.24 8.68
C GLY A 139 -8.58 3.65 8.09
N GLY A 140 -8.35 4.69 8.89
CA GLY A 140 -8.15 6.08 8.48
C GLY A 140 -6.85 6.28 7.69
N ILE A 141 -6.68 7.46 7.09
CA ILE A 141 -5.51 7.77 6.27
C ILE A 141 -4.76 8.99 6.82
N TYR A 142 -3.49 8.79 7.13
CA TYR A 142 -2.56 9.82 7.60
C TYR A 142 -1.41 10.00 6.62
N GLU A 143 -1.10 11.25 6.23
CA GLU A 143 0.10 11.56 5.42
C GLU A 143 1.28 11.86 6.33
N SER A 144 2.20 10.90 6.43
CA SER A 144 3.39 10.99 7.27
C SER A 144 4.37 12.04 6.74
N TYR A 145 4.83 12.93 7.62
CA TYR A 145 5.67 14.10 7.31
C TYR A 145 5.11 15.02 6.22
N GLY A 146 3.78 15.01 6.05
CA GLY A 146 3.06 15.81 5.08
C GLY A 146 1.90 16.58 5.71
N ARG A 147 0.68 16.37 5.19
CA ARG A 147 -0.54 17.09 5.60
C ARG A 147 -1.16 16.58 6.90
N GLY A 148 -0.67 15.47 7.48
CA GLY A 148 -1.27 14.82 8.64
C GLY A 148 -2.52 14.01 8.28
N TRP A 149 -3.54 14.04 9.12
CA TRP A 149 -4.79 13.33 8.87
C TRP A 149 -5.49 13.81 7.61
N LEU A 150 -5.70 12.91 6.66
CA LEU A 150 -6.53 13.15 5.48
C LEU A 150 -7.96 12.68 5.73
N VAL A 151 -8.12 11.55 6.41
CA VAL A 151 -9.43 11.01 6.81
C VAL A 151 -9.30 10.36 8.18
N GLN A 152 -10.07 10.86 9.13
CA GLN A 152 -10.27 10.24 10.44
C GLN A 152 -11.56 9.42 10.43
N ILE A 153 -11.64 8.40 11.28
CA ILE A 153 -12.75 7.47 11.32
C ILE A 153 -13.68 7.83 12.48
N PRO A 154 -15.00 7.99 12.26
CA PRO A 154 -15.94 8.14 13.36
C PRO A 154 -15.92 6.94 14.30
N ASP A 155 -15.91 7.17 15.61
CA ASP A 155 -15.81 6.12 16.65
C ASP A 155 -16.83 4.99 16.47
N GLU A 156 -18.04 5.31 15.99
CA GLU A 156 -19.08 4.31 15.74
C GLU A 156 -18.72 3.34 14.61
N LYS A 157 -17.90 3.76 13.64
CA LYS A 157 -17.40 2.86 12.59
C LYS A 157 -16.35 1.89 13.12
N GLU A 158 -15.58 2.27 14.13
CA GLU A 158 -14.57 1.42 14.75
C GLU A 158 -15.16 0.32 15.66
N ASN A 159 -16.47 0.31 15.90
CA ASN A 159 -17.15 -0.74 16.68
C ASN A 159 -16.98 -2.15 16.11
N ILE A 160 -16.57 -2.29 14.86
CA ILE A 160 -16.28 -3.57 14.22
C ILE A 160 -14.86 -4.08 14.49
N LEU A 161 -13.97 -3.24 15.05
CA LEU A 161 -12.63 -3.64 15.47
C LEU A 161 -12.73 -4.67 16.59
N LYS A 162 -12.08 -5.80 16.44
CA LYS A 162 -12.01 -6.88 17.42
C LYS A 162 -10.72 -6.73 18.20
N GLU A 163 -10.80 -6.09 19.36
CA GLU A 163 -9.66 -5.91 20.23
C GLU A 163 -9.14 -7.25 20.76
N GLY A 164 -7.84 -7.50 20.64
CA GLY A 164 -7.19 -8.75 21.07
C GLY A 164 -7.51 -9.97 20.17
N ASP A 165 -8.18 -9.78 19.04
CA ASP A 165 -8.49 -10.84 18.08
C ASP A 165 -8.09 -10.44 16.67
N TRP A 166 -8.17 -11.39 15.74
CA TRP A 166 -7.82 -11.18 14.34
C TRP A 166 -8.81 -10.28 13.61
N ASN A 167 -8.27 -9.30 12.91
CA ASN A 167 -8.98 -8.37 12.05
C ASN A 167 -8.43 -8.47 10.63
N THR A 168 -9.29 -8.24 9.65
CA THR A 168 -8.91 -8.16 8.24
C THR A 168 -8.97 -6.70 7.79
N MET A 169 -7.84 -6.16 7.33
CA MET A 169 -7.75 -4.87 6.64
C MET A 169 -7.56 -5.15 5.15
N ARG A 170 -8.42 -4.55 4.31
CA ARG A 170 -8.21 -4.50 2.87
C ARG A 170 -7.94 -3.07 2.44
N ILE A 171 -6.92 -2.90 1.62
CA ILE A 171 -6.48 -1.59 1.10
C ILE A 171 -6.37 -1.69 -0.42
N LYS A 172 -7.24 -0.98 -1.12
CA LYS A 172 -7.21 -0.90 -2.58
C LYS A 172 -6.70 0.47 -3.01
N VAL A 173 -5.67 0.47 -3.84
CA VAL A 173 -5.08 1.68 -4.42
C VAL A 173 -5.15 1.58 -5.93
N GLN A 174 -5.84 2.55 -6.55
CA GLN A 174 -5.99 2.59 -8.00
C GLN A 174 -5.90 4.05 -8.49
N GLY A 175 -4.78 4.39 -9.12
CA GLY A 175 -4.51 5.79 -9.49
C GLY A 175 -4.52 6.68 -8.25
N ASP A 176 -5.38 7.69 -8.22
CA ASP A 176 -5.58 8.62 -7.11
C ASP A 176 -6.63 8.17 -6.07
N ASN A 177 -7.32 7.05 -6.33
CA ASN A 177 -8.31 6.50 -5.41
C ASN A 177 -7.69 5.51 -4.42
N VAL A 178 -7.98 5.72 -3.14
CA VAL A 178 -7.67 4.79 -2.05
C VAL A 178 -8.95 4.44 -1.31
N GLN A 179 -9.17 3.15 -1.17
CA GLN A 179 -10.27 2.60 -0.39
C GLN A 179 -9.73 1.67 0.70
N THR A 180 -10.29 1.77 1.90
CA THR A 180 -9.96 0.87 3.01
C THR A 180 -11.20 0.21 3.56
N TRP A 181 -11.07 -1.06 3.96
CA TRP A 181 -12.12 -1.83 4.64
C TRP A 181 -11.55 -2.50 5.87
N LEU A 182 -12.27 -2.44 6.97
CA LEU A 182 -11.99 -3.18 8.20
C LEU A 182 -13.10 -4.23 8.39
N ASN A 183 -12.70 -5.49 8.49
CA ASN A 183 -13.64 -6.62 8.65
C ASN A 183 -14.81 -6.62 7.64
N GLY A 184 -14.53 -6.16 6.40
CA GLY A 184 -15.52 -6.08 5.32
C GLY A 184 -16.34 -4.79 5.26
N GLN A 185 -16.28 -3.92 6.28
CA GLN A 185 -16.94 -2.60 6.27
C GLN A 185 -16.02 -1.55 5.68
N GLU A 186 -16.52 -0.77 4.72
CA GLU A 186 -15.77 0.36 4.15
C GLU A 186 -15.53 1.44 5.21
N MET A 187 -14.26 1.77 5.43
CA MET A 187 -13.83 2.83 6.33
C MET A 187 -13.61 4.12 5.56
N VAL A 188 -12.85 4.07 4.47
CA VAL A 188 -12.46 5.22 3.65
C VAL A 188 -12.67 4.93 2.17
N ASN A 189 -13.09 5.98 1.44
CA ASN A 189 -13.04 6.06 -0.02
C ASN A 189 -12.58 7.49 -0.38
N LEU A 190 -11.30 7.64 -0.67
CA LEU A 190 -10.64 8.93 -0.87
C LEU A 190 -10.07 9.02 -2.28
N ASN A 191 -10.28 10.16 -2.96
CA ASN A 191 -9.53 10.55 -4.15
C ASN A 191 -8.55 11.65 -3.76
N ASP A 192 -7.27 11.45 -4.06
CA ASP A 192 -6.21 12.39 -3.74
C ASP A 192 -5.12 12.37 -4.80
N GLU A 193 -4.96 13.45 -5.55
CA GLU A 193 -4.00 13.56 -6.65
C GLU A 193 -2.55 13.37 -6.19
N LYS A 194 -2.22 13.76 -4.95
CA LYS A 194 -0.89 13.60 -4.41
C LYS A 194 -0.60 12.12 -4.14
N ILE A 195 -1.57 11.36 -3.63
CA ILE A 195 -1.49 9.91 -3.53
C ILE A 195 -1.35 9.30 -4.93
N GLY A 196 -2.15 9.76 -5.89
CA GLY A 196 -2.11 9.32 -7.28
C GLY A 196 -0.76 9.51 -7.98
N ALA A 197 -0.05 10.58 -7.64
CA ALA A 197 1.30 10.84 -8.15
C ALA A 197 2.39 10.01 -7.45
N GLY A 198 2.09 9.43 -6.29
CA GLY A 198 3.03 8.66 -5.48
C GLY A 198 3.32 7.28 -6.10
N LYS A 199 4.50 6.77 -5.79
CA LYS A 199 4.94 5.43 -6.09
C LYS A 199 5.89 4.98 -5.00
N GLY A 200 5.72 3.77 -4.48
CA GLY A 200 6.59 3.39 -3.39
C GLY A 200 6.39 1.96 -2.90
N ARG A 201 6.88 1.76 -1.72
CA ARG A 201 6.90 0.49 -1.00
C ARG A 201 5.63 0.37 -0.15
N ILE A 202 5.28 -0.85 0.20
CA ILE A 202 4.36 -1.13 1.31
C ILE A 202 5.24 -1.29 2.55
N ALA A 203 4.87 -0.63 3.66
CA ALA A 203 5.58 -0.80 4.91
C ALA A 203 4.61 -0.99 6.08
N LEU A 204 5.03 -1.78 7.05
CA LEU A 204 4.39 -1.91 8.34
C LEU A 204 5.12 -1.02 9.35
N GLN A 205 4.39 -0.40 10.25
CA GLN A 205 4.93 0.44 11.32
C GLN A 205 4.76 -0.24 12.67
N ILE A 206 5.63 0.05 13.61
CA ILE A 206 5.33 0.05 15.04
C ILE A 206 5.50 1.47 15.55
N HIS A 207 4.47 1.99 16.23
CA HIS A 207 4.46 3.33 16.81
C HIS A 207 5.40 3.40 18.01
N ASP A 208 5.86 4.58 18.39
CA ASP A 208 6.69 4.79 19.56
C ASP A 208 5.96 4.31 20.83
N GLY A 209 6.52 3.30 21.48
CA GLY A 209 5.87 2.63 22.61
C GLY A 209 4.62 1.81 22.25
N GLY A 210 4.38 1.51 20.98
CA GLY A 210 3.16 0.90 20.44
C GLY A 210 2.95 -0.59 20.75
N GLY A 211 3.59 -1.15 21.77
CA GLY A 211 3.31 -2.52 22.23
C GLY A 211 3.67 -3.61 21.24
N THR A 212 2.75 -4.55 21.02
CA THR A 212 2.93 -5.70 20.10
C THR A 212 1.79 -5.79 19.12
N VAL A 213 2.12 -5.98 17.84
CA VAL A 213 1.15 -6.28 16.78
C VAL A 213 1.62 -7.47 15.95
N SER A 214 0.72 -8.40 15.69
CA SER A 214 0.95 -9.56 14.85
C SER A 214 0.24 -9.42 13.51
N TYR A 215 0.90 -9.88 12.46
CA TYR A 215 0.38 -9.85 11.10
C TYR A 215 0.46 -11.21 10.43
N THR A 216 -0.47 -11.47 9.52
CA THR A 216 -0.45 -12.65 8.64
C THR A 216 -1.20 -12.36 7.33
N HIS A 217 -1.16 -13.30 6.38
CA HIS A 217 -1.90 -13.24 5.11
C HIS A 217 -1.77 -11.91 4.34
N LEU A 218 -0.54 -11.36 4.26
CA LEU A 218 -0.26 -10.19 3.44
C LEU A 218 -0.23 -10.60 1.96
N THR A 219 -1.31 -10.31 1.24
CA THR A 219 -1.50 -10.72 -0.16
C THR A 219 -1.98 -9.55 -1.02
N LEU A 220 -1.36 -9.38 -2.19
CA LEU A 220 -1.72 -8.40 -3.24
C LEU A 220 -2.52 -9.06 -4.34
#